data_60ffdd6b980a2dfc944b5f1bd6a67e0e
#
_entry.id   60ffdd6b980a2dfc944b5f1bd6a67e0e
#
_cell.length_a   1.000
_cell.length_b   1.000
_cell.length_c   1.000
_cell.angle_alpha   90.00
_cell.angle_beta   90.00
_cell.angle_gamma   90.00
#
_symmetry.space_group_name_H-M   'P 1'
#
loop_
_entity.id
_entity.type
_entity.pdbx_description
1 polymer ?
#
loop_
_entity_poly.entity_id
_entity_poly.type
_entity_poly.pdbx_seq_one_letter_code
_entity_poly.pdbx_strand_id
1 'polypeptide(L)'
;MTIRAYRTHFIQELSSIYEEGEAESFFYLILEAKLQLKRIDLALQPDLTFSEAELVVWNSILEDLKKEIPIQYLLGKTNFYGLDFEVNENVLIPRPETEELVEWILEDCGKTDTTAEFSILDIGTGSGCIPISLKKQLPQAKVSAIDVSEKALEVAKGNAKLNGVEVHFILQNILETTDLLE
;
A
#
# COMPACT_ATOMS: atom_id res chain seq x y z
N MET A 1 -0.47 -15.08 27.62
CA MET A 1 0.38 -15.83 26.65
C MET A 1 1.50 -14.92 26.20
N THR A 2 2.75 -15.43 26.14
CA THR A 2 3.87 -14.64 25.62
C THR A 2 3.74 -14.43 24.12
N ILE A 3 4.27 -13.32 23.60
CA ILE A 3 4.26 -13.00 22.15
C ILE A 3 4.99 -14.10 21.36
N ARG A 4 6.06 -14.68 21.91
CA ARG A 4 6.78 -15.82 21.32
C ARG A 4 5.93 -17.08 21.22
N ALA A 5 5.19 -17.41 22.25
CA ALA A 5 4.31 -18.58 22.23
C ALA A 5 3.15 -18.37 21.22
N TYR A 6 2.61 -17.17 21.15
CA TYR A 6 1.60 -16.82 20.16
C TYR A 6 2.14 -16.89 18.74
N ARG A 7 3.39 -16.45 18.48
CA ARG A 7 4.02 -16.57 17.16
C ARG A 7 4.02 -18.03 16.67
N THR A 8 4.40 -18.96 17.52
CA THR A 8 4.39 -20.39 17.16
C THR A 8 2.99 -20.86 16.81
N HIS A 9 2.00 -20.49 17.61
CA HIS A 9 0.60 -20.79 17.35
C HIS A 9 0.11 -20.15 16.02
N PHE A 10 0.42 -18.87 15.80
CA PHE A 10 0.04 -18.12 14.60
C PHE A 10 0.55 -18.79 13.31
N ILE A 11 1.84 -19.15 13.28
CA ILE A 11 2.45 -19.83 12.14
C ILE A 11 1.81 -21.21 11.92
N GLN A 12 1.57 -21.97 12.99
CA GLN A 12 0.94 -23.28 12.91
C GLN A 12 -0.51 -23.20 12.35
N GLU A 13 -1.29 -22.23 12.78
CA GLU A 13 -2.66 -22.01 12.31
C GLU A 13 -2.75 -21.64 10.81
N LEU A 14 -1.71 -20.99 10.28
CA LEU A 14 -1.62 -20.59 8.88
C LEU A 14 -0.92 -21.61 7.98
N SER A 15 -0.30 -22.65 8.52
CA SER A 15 0.54 -23.61 7.78
C SER A 15 -0.17 -24.42 6.70
N SER A 16 -1.51 -24.49 6.72
CA SER A 16 -2.32 -25.14 5.69
C SER A 16 -2.60 -24.24 4.47
N ILE A 17 -2.34 -22.93 4.57
CA ILE A 17 -2.69 -21.92 3.56
C ILE A 17 -1.43 -21.23 3.02
N TYR A 18 -0.47 -20.95 3.90
CA TYR A 18 0.75 -20.19 3.59
C TYR A 18 1.99 -21.02 3.93
N GLU A 19 3.09 -20.75 3.23
CA GLU A 19 4.39 -21.29 3.59
C GLU A 19 4.85 -20.74 4.96
N GLU A 20 5.63 -21.52 5.71
CA GLU A 20 6.09 -21.13 7.06
C GLU A 20 6.80 -19.77 7.06
N GLY A 21 7.65 -19.51 6.06
CA GLY A 21 8.38 -18.25 5.92
C GLY A 21 7.48 -17.06 5.64
N GLU A 22 6.41 -17.26 4.88
CA GLU A 22 5.40 -16.24 4.60
C GLU A 22 4.57 -15.92 5.85
N ALA A 23 4.07 -16.95 6.53
CA ALA A 23 3.34 -16.78 7.79
C ALA A 23 4.20 -16.10 8.88
N GLU A 24 5.49 -16.42 8.95
CA GLU A 24 6.43 -15.73 9.83
C GLU A 24 6.59 -14.26 9.44
N SER A 25 6.68 -13.96 8.16
CA SER A 25 6.78 -12.58 7.66
C SER A 25 5.54 -11.77 8.02
N PHE A 26 4.34 -12.33 7.86
CA PHE A 26 3.09 -11.70 8.28
C PHE A 26 3.10 -11.39 9.78
N PHE A 27 3.53 -12.33 10.61
CA PHE A 27 3.62 -12.12 12.06
C PHE A 27 4.47 -10.89 12.39
N TYR A 28 5.66 -10.74 11.77
CA TYR A 28 6.55 -9.62 12.06
C TYR A 28 6.04 -8.29 11.47
N LEU A 29 5.38 -8.30 10.32
CA LEU A 29 4.72 -7.11 9.76
C LEU A 29 3.61 -6.60 10.70
N ILE A 30 2.79 -7.50 11.24
CA ILE A 30 1.74 -7.16 12.21
C ILE A 30 2.37 -6.64 13.51
N LEU A 31 3.43 -7.32 13.98
CA LEU A 31 4.14 -6.95 15.21
C LEU A 31 4.65 -5.51 15.13
N GLU A 32 5.31 -5.16 14.04
CA GLU A 32 5.82 -3.81 13.83
C GLU A 32 4.69 -2.79 13.67
N ALA A 33 3.65 -3.12 12.90
CA ALA A 33 2.54 -2.21 12.65
C ALA A 33 1.66 -1.94 13.88
N LYS A 34 1.43 -2.94 14.73
CA LYS A 34 0.48 -2.83 15.86
C LYS A 34 1.16 -2.54 17.19
N LEU A 35 2.39 -3.01 17.41
CA LEU A 35 3.11 -2.88 18.68
C LEU A 35 4.41 -2.07 18.55
N GLN A 36 4.82 -1.68 17.35
CA GLN A 36 6.11 -1.01 17.08
C GLN A 36 7.33 -1.82 17.58
N LEU A 37 7.19 -3.13 17.63
CA LEU A 37 8.23 -4.07 18.03
C LEU A 37 8.83 -4.75 16.81
N LYS A 38 10.14 -4.96 16.83
CA LYS A 38 10.88 -5.69 15.80
C LYS A 38 11.23 -7.10 16.27
N ARG A 39 11.68 -7.93 15.35
CA ARG A 39 12.15 -9.30 15.65
C ARG A 39 13.20 -9.32 16.75
N ILE A 40 14.10 -8.33 16.76
CA ILE A 40 15.17 -8.24 17.78
C ILE A 40 14.61 -7.99 19.18
N ASP A 41 13.51 -7.25 19.30
CA ASP A 41 12.93 -6.93 20.61
C ASP A 41 12.39 -8.20 21.30
N LEU A 42 11.81 -9.12 20.52
CA LEU A 42 11.40 -10.42 21.04
C LEU A 42 12.58 -11.31 21.45
N ALA A 43 13.77 -11.11 20.86
CA ALA A 43 14.96 -11.82 21.26
C ALA A 43 15.51 -11.29 22.61
N LEU A 44 15.48 -9.98 22.79
CA LEU A 44 15.96 -9.29 23.98
C LEU A 44 14.98 -9.40 25.16
N GLN A 45 13.67 -9.47 24.87
CA GLN A 45 12.60 -9.50 25.86
C GLN A 45 11.69 -10.72 25.64
N PRO A 46 12.13 -11.94 25.98
CA PRO A 46 11.41 -13.18 25.67
C PRO A 46 10.07 -13.33 26.40
N ASP A 47 9.89 -12.61 27.50
CA ASP A 47 8.73 -12.71 28.39
C ASP A 47 7.63 -11.66 28.07
N LEU A 48 7.80 -10.87 26.99
CA LEU A 48 6.76 -9.95 26.53
C LEU A 48 5.45 -10.70 26.29
N THR A 49 4.36 -10.13 26.83
CA THR A 49 3.00 -10.67 26.71
C THR A 49 2.08 -9.68 26.03
N PHE A 50 1.07 -10.18 25.36
CA PHE A 50 -0.05 -9.36 24.90
C PHE A 50 -0.96 -8.97 26.07
N SER A 51 -1.52 -7.77 26.01
CA SER A 51 -2.73 -7.45 26.75
C SER A 51 -3.95 -8.19 26.17
N GLU A 52 -5.06 -8.25 26.92
CA GLU A 52 -6.30 -8.88 26.42
C GLU A 52 -6.83 -8.18 25.15
N ALA A 53 -6.77 -6.85 25.10
CA ALA A 53 -7.21 -6.07 23.95
C ALA A 53 -6.36 -6.35 22.70
N GLU A 54 -5.04 -6.46 22.86
CA GLU A 54 -4.13 -6.81 21.77
C GLU A 54 -4.42 -8.22 21.25
N LEU A 55 -4.63 -9.20 22.14
CA LEU A 55 -4.98 -10.56 21.74
C LEU A 55 -6.25 -10.63 20.90
N VAL A 56 -7.27 -9.84 21.23
CA VAL A 56 -8.50 -9.75 20.42
C VAL A 56 -8.19 -9.27 19.00
N VAL A 57 -7.40 -8.21 18.86
CA VAL A 57 -6.99 -7.68 17.54
C VAL A 57 -6.18 -8.72 16.76
N TRP A 58 -5.21 -9.36 17.40
CA TRP A 58 -4.36 -10.36 16.77
C TRP A 58 -5.13 -11.59 16.32
N ASN A 59 -6.07 -12.07 17.12
CA ASN A 59 -6.94 -13.19 16.74
C ASN A 59 -7.85 -12.81 15.57
N SER A 60 -8.38 -11.58 15.53
CA SER A 60 -9.17 -11.12 14.38
C SER A 60 -8.34 -11.11 13.09
N ILE A 61 -7.10 -10.59 13.14
CA ILE A 61 -6.21 -10.59 11.98
C ILE A 61 -5.87 -12.02 11.55
N LEU A 62 -5.63 -12.94 12.49
CA LEU A 62 -5.37 -14.34 12.18
C LEU A 62 -6.56 -14.99 11.44
N GLU A 63 -7.79 -14.75 11.91
CA GLU A 63 -8.98 -15.26 11.25
C GLU A 63 -9.23 -14.66 9.86
N ASP A 64 -8.84 -13.41 9.64
CA ASP A 64 -8.94 -12.78 8.33
C ASP A 64 -7.85 -13.27 7.36
N LEU A 65 -6.63 -13.54 7.84
CA LEU A 65 -5.60 -14.22 7.05
C LEU A 65 -6.01 -15.64 6.65
N LYS A 66 -6.72 -16.38 7.52
CA LYS A 66 -7.27 -17.70 7.17
C LYS A 66 -8.31 -17.63 6.04
N LYS A 67 -8.93 -16.48 5.82
CA LYS A 67 -9.83 -16.21 4.69
C LYS A 67 -9.07 -15.67 3.46
N GLU A 68 -7.76 -15.71 3.48
CA GLU A 68 -6.87 -15.21 2.43
C GLU A 68 -7.04 -13.71 2.14
N ILE A 69 -7.50 -12.92 3.14
CA ILE A 69 -7.52 -11.46 3.01
C ILE A 69 -6.08 -10.95 3.00
N PRO A 70 -5.66 -10.17 1.99
CA PRO A 70 -4.30 -9.69 1.89
C PRO A 70 -3.85 -8.91 3.13
N ILE A 71 -2.64 -9.20 3.60
CA ILE A 71 -2.07 -8.56 4.79
C ILE A 71 -2.03 -7.03 4.67
N GLN A 72 -1.82 -6.48 3.48
CA GLN A 72 -1.80 -5.04 3.24
C GLN A 72 -3.16 -4.39 3.53
N TYR A 73 -4.28 -5.06 3.23
CA TYR A 73 -5.60 -4.55 3.60
C TYR A 73 -5.84 -4.61 5.09
N LEU A 74 -5.35 -5.65 5.78
CA LEU A 74 -5.47 -5.78 7.24
C LEU A 74 -4.63 -4.74 7.99
N LEU A 75 -3.49 -4.35 7.42
CA LEU A 75 -2.63 -3.30 7.94
C LEU A 75 -3.07 -1.90 7.47
N GLY A 76 -3.86 -1.82 6.40
CA GLY A 76 -4.34 -0.59 5.80
C GLY A 76 -3.28 0.19 5.03
N LYS A 77 -2.09 -0.38 4.81
CA LYS A 77 -0.96 0.31 4.18
C LYS A 77 -0.04 -0.62 3.40
N THR A 78 0.66 -0.04 2.44
CA THR A 78 1.75 -0.66 1.68
C THR A 78 2.80 0.38 1.32
N ASN A 79 4.01 -0.07 0.94
CA ASN A 79 5.03 0.80 0.36
C ASN A 79 5.07 0.59 -1.15
N PHE A 80 5.28 1.67 -1.91
CA PHE A 80 5.46 1.64 -3.34
C PHE A 80 6.37 2.80 -3.74
N TYR A 81 7.42 2.51 -4.51
CA TYR A 81 8.41 3.47 -4.99
C TYR A 81 9.01 4.34 -3.86
N GLY A 82 9.26 3.72 -2.69
CA GLY A 82 9.78 4.39 -1.50
C GLY A 82 8.81 5.32 -0.77
N LEU A 83 7.53 5.33 -1.15
CA LEU A 83 6.46 6.10 -0.55
C LEU A 83 5.45 5.19 0.16
N ASP A 84 4.82 5.68 1.23
CA ASP A 84 3.76 4.97 1.92
C ASP A 84 2.40 5.28 1.29
N PHE A 85 1.57 4.24 1.12
CA PHE A 85 0.22 4.32 0.57
C PHE A 85 -0.78 3.65 1.50
N GLU A 86 -1.89 4.30 1.75
CA GLU A 86 -3.07 3.66 2.32
C GLU A 86 -3.75 2.81 1.26
N VAL A 87 -4.17 1.60 1.65
CA VAL A 87 -4.88 0.66 0.79
C VAL A 87 -6.01 -0.02 1.54
N ASN A 88 -7.07 -0.32 0.83
CA ASN A 88 -8.22 -1.10 1.31
C ASN A 88 -8.86 -1.87 0.14
N GLU A 89 -9.95 -2.56 0.39
CA GLU A 89 -10.67 -3.37 -0.60
C GLU A 89 -11.20 -2.60 -1.83
N ASN A 90 -11.14 -1.27 -1.83
CA ASN A 90 -11.62 -0.46 -2.95
C ASN A 90 -10.53 -0.16 -3.99
N VAL A 91 -9.28 -0.52 -3.73
CA VAL A 91 -8.14 -0.27 -4.62
C VAL A 91 -7.27 -1.52 -4.75
N LEU A 92 -6.68 -1.71 -5.92
CA LEU A 92 -5.66 -2.74 -6.09
C LEU A 92 -4.42 -2.39 -5.26
N ILE A 93 -3.87 -3.38 -4.55
CA ILE A 93 -2.60 -3.23 -3.86
C ILE A 93 -1.50 -2.98 -4.90
N PRO A 94 -0.74 -1.87 -4.80
CA PRO A 94 0.39 -1.61 -5.69
C PRO A 94 1.33 -2.81 -5.80
N ARG A 95 1.74 -3.13 -7.02
CA ARG A 95 2.63 -4.27 -7.29
C ARG A 95 4.06 -3.79 -7.52
N PRO A 96 5.09 -4.50 -7.03
CA PRO A 96 6.49 -4.12 -7.23
C PRO A 96 6.87 -3.95 -8.71
N GLU A 97 6.30 -4.76 -9.60
CA GLU A 97 6.56 -4.69 -11.04
C GLU A 97 6.10 -3.37 -11.66
N THR A 98 5.13 -2.70 -11.03
CA THR A 98 4.65 -1.38 -11.45
C THR A 98 5.66 -0.26 -11.14
N GLU A 99 6.60 -0.49 -10.22
CA GLU A 99 7.70 0.45 -9.96
C GLU A 99 8.61 0.60 -11.18
N GLU A 100 8.81 -0.47 -11.96
CA GLU A 100 9.57 -0.43 -13.21
C GLU A 100 8.92 0.51 -14.24
N LEU A 101 7.59 0.55 -14.30
CA LEU A 101 6.88 1.50 -15.15
C LEU A 101 7.12 2.95 -14.73
N VAL A 102 7.10 3.23 -13.42
CA VAL A 102 7.40 4.57 -12.90
C VAL A 102 8.82 4.97 -13.28
N GLU A 103 9.81 4.09 -13.08
CA GLU A 103 11.20 4.34 -13.45
C GLU A 103 11.34 4.63 -14.95
N TRP A 104 10.69 3.85 -15.79
CA TRP A 104 10.71 4.02 -17.25
C TRP A 104 10.17 5.38 -17.68
N ILE A 105 9.03 5.82 -17.10
CA ILE A 105 8.47 7.13 -17.37
C ILE A 105 9.44 8.25 -16.94
N LEU A 106 10.06 8.10 -15.77
CA LEU A 106 11.03 9.07 -15.26
C LEU A 106 12.26 9.17 -16.15
N GLU A 107 12.80 8.04 -16.64
CA GLU A 107 13.91 8.02 -17.59
C GLU A 107 13.56 8.72 -18.90
N ASP A 108 12.38 8.50 -19.44
CA ASP A 108 11.94 9.14 -20.69
C ASP A 108 11.68 10.64 -20.50
N CYS A 109 11.09 11.04 -19.38
CA CYS A 109 10.94 12.46 -19.02
C CYS A 109 12.31 13.14 -18.83
N GLY A 110 13.30 12.45 -18.26
CA GLY A 110 14.64 12.95 -18.07
C GLY A 110 15.44 13.20 -19.38
N LYS A 111 15.05 12.58 -20.48
CA LYS A 111 15.62 12.78 -21.83
C LYS A 111 15.04 13.99 -22.54
N THR A 112 13.91 14.50 -22.06
CA THR A 112 13.23 15.67 -22.63
C THR A 112 13.77 16.95 -21.99
N ASP A 113 13.71 18.08 -22.69
CA ASP A 113 14.11 19.37 -22.13
C ASP A 113 13.29 19.65 -20.85
N THR A 114 13.97 19.62 -19.69
CA THR A 114 13.36 19.77 -18.38
C THR A 114 12.74 21.15 -18.11
N THR A 115 12.90 22.10 -19.06
CA THR A 115 12.31 23.43 -18.98
C THR A 115 10.90 23.49 -19.57
N ALA A 116 10.46 22.49 -20.35
CA ALA A 116 9.13 22.44 -20.92
C ALA A 116 8.11 21.95 -19.90
N GLU A 117 7.01 22.67 -19.74
CA GLU A 117 5.83 22.15 -19.02
C GLU A 117 5.25 20.96 -19.78
N PHE A 118 5.05 19.86 -19.09
CA PHE A 118 4.38 18.68 -19.65
C PHE A 118 3.31 18.15 -18.69
N SER A 119 2.37 17.42 -19.25
CA SER A 119 1.24 16.87 -18.53
C SER A 119 1.30 15.34 -18.55
N ILE A 120 0.94 14.73 -17.43
CA ILE A 120 0.80 13.27 -17.27
C ILE A 120 -0.66 12.98 -16.93
N LEU A 121 -1.23 11.98 -17.60
CA LEU A 121 -2.54 11.47 -17.31
C LEU A 121 -2.45 9.97 -16.98
N ASP A 122 -2.89 9.60 -15.80
CA ASP A 122 -3.04 8.21 -15.36
C ASP A 122 -4.51 7.78 -15.45
N ILE A 123 -4.79 6.66 -16.10
CA ILE A 123 -6.15 6.17 -16.32
C ILE A 123 -6.33 4.83 -15.59
N GLY A 124 -7.30 4.79 -14.67
CA GLY A 124 -7.51 3.65 -13.77
C GLY A 124 -6.57 3.72 -12.58
N THR A 125 -6.49 4.87 -11.95
CA THR A 125 -5.44 5.20 -10.98
C THR A 125 -5.46 4.37 -9.70
N GLY A 126 -6.61 3.80 -9.32
CA GLY A 126 -6.74 2.99 -8.10
C GLY A 126 -6.29 3.73 -6.85
N SER A 127 -5.21 3.27 -6.21
CA SER A 127 -4.62 3.90 -5.01
C SER A 127 -3.89 5.22 -5.30
N GLY A 128 -3.71 5.59 -6.57
CA GLY A 128 -2.92 6.75 -6.98
C GLY A 128 -1.41 6.52 -6.96
N CYS A 129 -0.93 5.30 -6.82
CA CYS A 129 0.49 5.01 -6.60
C CYS A 129 1.38 5.50 -7.75
N ILE A 130 0.96 5.35 -9.01
CA ILE A 130 1.73 5.82 -10.19
C ILE A 130 1.79 7.35 -10.23
N PRO A 131 0.66 8.08 -10.31
CA PRO A 131 0.68 9.53 -10.50
C PRO A 131 1.27 10.27 -9.30
N ILE A 132 1.09 9.75 -8.08
CA ILE A 132 1.67 10.32 -6.86
C ILE A 132 3.18 10.16 -6.86
N SER A 133 3.71 8.98 -7.21
CA SER A 133 5.15 8.75 -7.32
C SER A 133 5.78 9.62 -8.41
N LEU A 134 5.13 9.72 -9.57
CA LEU A 134 5.59 10.60 -10.66
C LEU A 134 5.57 12.07 -10.23
N LYS A 135 4.50 12.55 -9.59
CA LYS A 135 4.42 13.94 -9.12
C LYS A 135 5.46 14.27 -8.06
N LYS A 136 5.82 13.28 -7.22
CA LYS A 136 6.86 13.43 -6.21
C LYS A 136 8.24 13.64 -6.82
N GLN A 137 8.53 12.92 -7.92
CA GLN A 137 9.81 12.99 -8.63
C GLN A 137 9.86 14.15 -9.65
N LEU A 138 8.70 14.55 -10.19
CA LEU A 138 8.55 15.58 -11.22
C LEU A 138 7.60 16.69 -10.71
N PRO A 139 8.05 17.53 -9.74
CA PRO A 139 7.18 18.54 -9.13
C PRO A 139 6.62 19.58 -10.11
N GLN A 140 7.31 19.82 -11.25
CA GLN A 140 6.90 20.75 -12.31
C GLN A 140 5.83 20.18 -13.23
N ALA A 141 5.64 18.84 -13.28
CA ALA A 141 4.65 18.23 -14.15
C ALA A 141 3.22 18.54 -13.69
N LYS A 142 2.30 18.75 -14.63
CA LYS A 142 0.85 18.73 -14.38
C LYS A 142 0.38 17.29 -14.40
N VAL A 143 -0.01 16.75 -13.24
CA VAL A 143 -0.43 15.34 -13.14
C VAL A 143 -1.92 15.27 -12.86
N SER A 144 -2.62 14.56 -13.72
CA SER A 144 -4.04 14.23 -13.59
C SER A 144 -4.23 12.72 -13.52
N ALA A 145 -5.28 12.28 -12.83
CA ALA A 145 -5.58 10.87 -12.65
C ALA A 145 -7.09 10.63 -12.74
N ILE A 146 -7.48 9.62 -13.48
CA ILE A 146 -8.88 9.24 -13.70
C ILE A 146 -9.15 7.88 -13.06
N ASP A 147 -10.30 7.74 -12.42
CA ASP A 147 -10.87 6.45 -12.06
C ASP A 147 -12.39 6.48 -12.19
N VAL A 148 -12.98 5.32 -12.45
CA VAL A 148 -14.44 5.13 -12.49
C VAL A 148 -15.02 4.96 -11.09
N SER A 149 -14.20 4.60 -10.11
CA SER A 149 -14.58 4.35 -8.73
C SER A 149 -14.36 5.60 -7.86
N GLU A 150 -15.43 6.18 -7.37
CA GLU A 150 -15.36 7.28 -6.40
C GLU A 150 -14.59 6.87 -5.13
N LYS A 151 -14.79 5.64 -4.66
CA LYS A 151 -14.09 5.10 -3.49
C LYS A 151 -12.58 4.95 -3.72
N ALA A 152 -12.18 4.55 -4.92
CA ALA A 152 -10.76 4.51 -5.27
C ALA A 152 -10.16 5.93 -5.27
N LEU A 153 -10.87 6.91 -5.83
CA LEU A 153 -10.42 8.30 -5.81
C LEU A 153 -10.35 8.90 -4.40
N GLU A 154 -11.20 8.49 -3.47
CA GLU A 154 -11.08 8.88 -2.07
C GLU A 154 -9.77 8.38 -1.46
N VAL A 155 -9.41 7.13 -1.68
CA VAL A 155 -8.12 6.55 -1.27
C VAL A 155 -6.95 7.30 -1.93
N ALA A 156 -7.01 7.51 -3.24
CA ALA A 156 -5.96 8.21 -3.98
C ALA A 156 -5.73 9.65 -3.49
N LYS A 157 -6.82 10.39 -3.21
CA LYS A 157 -6.75 11.74 -2.61
C LYS A 157 -6.12 11.73 -1.22
N GLY A 158 -6.46 10.73 -0.39
CA GLY A 158 -5.82 10.49 0.90
C GLY A 158 -4.32 10.28 0.75
N ASN A 159 -3.92 9.43 -0.19
CA ASN A 159 -2.54 9.12 -0.49
C ASN A 159 -1.75 10.32 -1.04
N ALA A 160 -2.35 11.15 -1.89
CA ALA A 160 -1.72 12.37 -2.38
C ALA A 160 -1.43 13.35 -1.22
N LYS A 161 -2.39 13.51 -0.30
CA LYS A 161 -2.22 14.31 0.91
C LYS A 161 -1.15 13.73 1.84
N LEU A 162 -1.14 12.40 2.05
CA LEU A 162 -0.15 11.71 2.86
C LEU A 162 1.27 11.97 2.34
N ASN A 163 1.45 11.95 1.03
CA ASN A 163 2.75 12.13 0.39
C ASN A 163 3.09 13.61 0.07
N GLY A 164 2.18 14.54 0.38
CA GLY A 164 2.41 15.98 0.20
C GLY A 164 2.56 16.40 -1.25
N VAL A 165 1.73 15.85 -2.15
CA VAL A 165 1.72 16.19 -3.58
C VAL A 165 0.32 16.57 -4.03
N GLU A 166 0.25 17.37 -5.12
CA GLU A 166 -1.00 17.73 -5.77
C GLU A 166 -1.17 16.96 -7.08
N VAL A 167 -2.26 16.18 -7.16
CA VAL A 167 -2.69 15.46 -8.35
C VAL A 167 -4.15 15.84 -8.61
N HIS A 168 -4.50 16.11 -9.86
CA HIS A 168 -5.88 16.41 -10.26
C HIS A 168 -6.65 15.11 -10.47
N PHE A 169 -7.55 14.78 -9.54
CA PHE A 169 -8.34 13.54 -9.61
C PHE A 169 -9.71 13.79 -10.25
N ILE A 170 -10.06 12.96 -11.23
CA ILE A 170 -11.27 13.08 -12.07
C ILE A 170 -12.06 11.78 -11.97
N LEU A 171 -13.33 11.88 -11.55
CA LEU A 171 -14.26 10.74 -11.58
C LEU A 171 -14.83 10.63 -12.98
N GLN A 172 -14.39 9.63 -13.75
CA GLN A 172 -14.82 9.48 -15.15
C GLN A 172 -14.67 8.04 -15.62
N ASN A 173 -15.66 7.58 -16.40
CA ASN A 173 -15.55 6.34 -17.15
C ASN A 173 -14.91 6.61 -18.51
N ILE A 174 -13.66 6.24 -18.68
CA ILE A 174 -12.90 6.47 -19.91
C ILE A 174 -13.52 5.76 -21.13
N LEU A 175 -14.24 4.66 -20.92
CA LEU A 175 -14.88 3.91 -22.02
C LEU A 175 -16.14 4.57 -22.56
N GLU A 176 -16.73 5.51 -21.81
CA GLU A 176 -17.96 6.25 -22.18
C GLU A 176 -17.68 7.71 -22.53
N THR A 177 -16.42 8.12 -22.46
CA THR A 177 -16.01 9.51 -22.64
C THR A 177 -15.71 9.78 -24.10
N THR A 178 -16.32 10.83 -24.66
CA THR A 178 -16.03 11.35 -26.01
C THR A 178 -14.97 12.46 -25.99
N ASP A 179 -14.85 13.16 -24.85
CA ASP A 179 -13.91 14.25 -24.67
C ASP A 179 -13.15 14.05 -23.34
N LEU A 180 -11.81 14.03 -23.38
CA LEU A 180 -10.99 14.14 -22.18
C LEU A 180 -11.11 15.59 -21.68
N LEU A 181 -11.47 15.76 -20.41
CA LEU A 181 -11.56 17.07 -19.79
C LEU A 181 -10.21 17.80 -19.89
N GLU A 182 -10.23 19.02 -20.40
CA GLU A 182 -9.08 19.92 -20.46
C GLU A 182 -8.63 20.38 -19.05
#